data_ecf44c9995a8e96b44bae3d0ba176411
#
_entry.id   ecf44c9995a8e96b44bae3d0ba176411
#
_cell.length_a   1.000
_cell.length_b   1.000
_cell.length_c   1.000
_cell.angle_alpha   90.00
_cell.angle_beta   90.00
_cell.angle_gamma   90.00
#
_symmetry.space_group_name_H-M   'P 1'
#
loop_
_entity.id
_entity.type
_entity.pdbx_description
1 polymer ?
#
loop_
_entity_poly.entity_id
_entity_poly.type
_entity_poly.pdbx_seq_one_letter_code
_entity_poly.pdbx_strand_id
1 'polypeptide(L)'
;YEMLRSLVGSEMCIRDRAYAREDASSFIHKGVIYNIDKTAQALTSIINKLESQLNNSIAKVYVGIGGQSLRTVKNAVSRVLEEEGIISQELVDAISDENLEVPLMDMSVLDVAPQEYKIDNNLQADPVGVAGKRITGNFLNIVARASLKKNLEHSFEQAKVEIADLLIAPIALANAVLTESEMRSGCALVDFGADTTTVSVYKNNILRFLSVLPLGGNNITRDITALQMEEAEAEQLKLKYGDMLYEEEETETPAVCTLEDGRSIELNVLNDIIDARAEEILANVWN
;
A
#
# COMPACT_ATOMS: atom_id res chain seq x y z
N TYR A 1 -6.59 11.17 -12.63
CA TYR A 1 -5.56 10.19 -12.23
C TYR A 1 -4.53 10.00 -13.33
N GLU A 2 -3.58 10.93 -13.43
CA GLU A 2 -2.50 10.95 -14.43
C GLU A 2 -1.14 10.50 -13.84
N MET A 3 -1.11 9.55 -12.90
CA MET A 3 0.10 9.24 -12.14
C MET A 3 0.96 8.08 -12.65
N LEU A 4 0.82 7.67 -13.91
CA LEU A 4 1.70 6.64 -14.51
C LEU A 4 2.64 7.16 -15.60
N ARG A 5 2.95 8.46 -15.60
CA ARG A 5 3.78 9.07 -16.67
C ARG A 5 5.25 9.22 -16.39
N SER A 6 5.80 8.69 -15.28
CA SER A 6 7.23 8.83 -15.02
C SER A 6 7.92 7.57 -14.53
N LEU A 7 7.88 6.50 -15.32
CA LEU A 7 8.92 5.49 -15.26
C LEU A 7 9.95 5.84 -16.32
N VAL A 8 10.97 6.58 -15.91
CA VAL A 8 12.09 6.98 -16.75
C VAL A 8 12.99 5.76 -16.97
N GLY A 9 12.87 5.20 -18.14
CA GLY A 9 13.79 4.17 -18.63
C GLY A 9 13.67 4.09 -20.15
N SER A 10 14.62 4.60 -20.88
CA SER A 10 14.79 4.60 -22.34
C SER A 10 13.51 4.78 -23.18
N GLU A 11 13.51 5.79 -24.03
CA GLU A 11 12.39 6.31 -24.83
C GLU A 11 11.58 5.31 -25.66
N MET A 12 11.85 4.02 -25.57
CA MET A 12 11.30 3.02 -26.48
C MET A 12 10.18 2.14 -25.88
N CYS A 13 9.88 2.15 -24.58
CA CYS A 13 9.08 1.07 -24.00
C CYS A 13 7.90 1.41 -23.10
N ILE A 14 7.66 2.64 -22.69
CA ILE A 14 6.56 2.93 -21.76
C ILE A 14 5.59 3.94 -22.38
N ARG A 15 4.71 3.45 -23.24
CA ARG A 15 3.42 4.08 -23.54
C ARG A 15 2.36 3.10 -23.09
N ASP A 16 1.38 3.58 -22.31
CA ASP A 16 0.15 2.82 -22.04
C ASP A 16 -0.48 2.45 -23.38
N ARG A 17 -0.31 1.21 -23.77
CA ARG A 17 -0.84 0.71 -25.05
C ARG A 17 -2.28 0.26 -24.92
N ALA A 18 -2.68 -0.13 -23.73
CA ALA A 18 -4.01 -0.58 -23.39
C ALA A 18 -4.30 -0.36 -21.91
N TYR A 19 -5.57 -0.12 -21.60
CA TYR A 19 -6.07 0.02 -20.24
C TYR A 19 -7.41 -0.72 -20.10
N ALA A 20 -7.60 -1.44 -19.01
CA ALA A 20 -8.87 -2.06 -18.67
C ALA A 20 -9.12 -1.97 -17.16
N ARG A 21 -10.40 -1.85 -16.78
CA ARG A 21 -10.87 -1.80 -15.40
C ARG A 21 -12.08 -2.69 -15.21
N GLU A 22 -12.15 -3.34 -14.05
CA GLU A 22 -13.34 -4.06 -13.55
C GLU A 22 -13.63 -3.60 -12.13
N ASP A 23 -14.90 -3.53 -11.79
CA ASP A 23 -15.33 -3.28 -10.42
C ASP A 23 -15.26 -4.58 -9.63
N ALA A 24 -14.52 -4.53 -8.52
CA ALA A 24 -14.32 -5.67 -7.63
C ALA A 24 -14.88 -5.42 -6.22
N SER A 25 -15.62 -4.35 -6.01
CA SER A 25 -16.12 -3.89 -4.70
C SER A 25 -16.98 -4.95 -3.97
N SER A 26 -17.60 -5.88 -4.69
CA SER A 26 -18.43 -6.94 -4.09
C SER A 26 -17.65 -8.19 -3.64
N PHE A 27 -16.37 -8.33 -4.00
CA PHE A 27 -15.59 -9.55 -3.71
C PHE A 27 -14.12 -9.27 -3.32
N ILE A 28 -13.66 -8.03 -3.41
CA ILE A 28 -12.38 -7.55 -2.88
C ILE A 28 -12.67 -6.33 -1.99
N HIS A 29 -12.33 -6.42 -0.70
CA HIS A 29 -12.51 -5.33 0.24
C HIS A 29 -11.20 -5.03 0.95
N LYS A 30 -10.82 -3.77 1.02
CA LYS A 30 -9.58 -3.30 1.67
C LYS A 30 -8.34 -4.07 1.20
N GLY A 31 -8.30 -4.42 -0.10
CA GLY A 31 -7.23 -5.20 -0.71
C GLY A 31 -7.23 -6.70 -0.37
N VAL A 32 -8.27 -7.22 0.27
CA VAL A 32 -8.40 -8.66 0.60
C VAL A 32 -9.39 -9.33 -0.33
N ILE A 33 -8.99 -10.44 -0.93
CA ILE A 33 -9.82 -11.27 -1.80
C ILE A 33 -10.72 -12.16 -0.94
N TYR A 34 -12.04 -11.95 -1.02
CA TYR A 34 -13.06 -12.75 -0.34
C TYR A 34 -13.66 -13.84 -1.21
N ASN A 35 -13.64 -13.65 -2.53
CA ASN A 35 -14.18 -14.64 -3.47
C ASN A 35 -13.18 -14.86 -4.62
N ILE A 36 -12.51 -16.01 -4.59
CA ILE A 36 -11.49 -16.39 -5.57
C ILE A 36 -12.07 -16.52 -6.97
N ASP A 37 -13.25 -17.19 -7.11
CA ASP A 37 -13.87 -17.44 -8.40
C ASP A 37 -14.29 -16.15 -9.11
N LYS A 38 -14.92 -15.21 -8.39
CA LYS A 38 -15.27 -13.91 -8.93
C LYS A 38 -14.02 -13.09 -9.30
N THR A 39 -12.97 -13.18 -8.48
CA THR A 39 -11.69 -12.51 -8.77
C THR A 39 -11.06 -13.08 -10.04
N ALA A 40 -11.04 -14.41 -10.20
CA ALA A 40 -10.53 -15.05 -11.41
C ALA A 40 -11.35 -14.68 -12.67
N GLN A 41 -12.67 -14.58 -12.56
CA GLN A 41 -13.53 -14.11 -13.65
C GLN A 41 -13.23 -12.66 -14.03
N ALA A 42 -13.06 -11.76 -13.05
CA ALA A 42 -12.70 -10.37 -13.29
C ALA A 42 -11.31 -10.24 -13.93
N LEU A 43 -10.32 -11.01 -13.46
CA LEU A 43 -8.99 -11.09 -14.08
C LEU A 43 -9.09 -11.55 -15.54
N THR A 44 -9.85 -12.61 -15.82
CA THR A 44 -10.06 -13.11 -17.18
C THR A 44 -10.70 -12.04 -18.08
N SER A 45 -11.70 -11.31 -17.55
CA SER A 45 -12.34 -10.20 -18.29
C SER A 45 -11.35 -9.09 -18.61
N ILE A 46 -10.52 -8.66 -17.62
CA ILE A 46 -9.48 -7.63 -17.82
C ILE A 46 -8.48 -8.07 -18.88
N ILE A 47 -7.96 -9.30 -18.77
CA ILE A 47 -6.97 -9.83 -19.72
C ILE A 47 -7.54 -9.88 -21.14
N ASN A 48 -8.75 -10.40 -21.32
CA ASN A 48 -9.41 -10.45 -22.65
C ASN A 48 -9.61 -9.05 -23.24
N LYS A 49 -9.97 -8.05 -22.42
CA LYS A 49 -10.09 -6.64 -22.87
C LYS A 49 -8.74 -6.09 -23.32
N LEU A 50 -7.68 -6.34 -22.56
CA LEU A 50 -6.33 -5.88 -22.87
C LEU A 50 -5.79 -6.58 -24.13
N GLU A 51 -5.93 -7.89 -24.25
CA GLU A 51 -5.51 -8.66 -25.42
C GLU A 51 -6.21 -8.19 -26.70
N SER A 52 -7.52 -7.89 -26.60
CA SER A 52 -8.29 -7.35 -27.72
C SER A 52 -7.79 -5.98 -28.18
N GLN A 53 -7.34 -5.11 -27.24
CA GLN A 53 -6.79 -3.80 -27.56
C GLN A 53 -5.37 -3.89 -28.13
N LEU A 54 -4.57 -4.84 -27.62
CA LEU A 54 -3.18 -5.02 -28.01
C LEU A 54 -3.00 -5.88 -29.27
N ASN A 55 -4.02 -6.63 -29.68
CA ASN A 55 -3.94 -7.68 -30.70
C ASN A 55 -2.81 -8.68 -30.39
N ASN A 56 -2.59 -8.99 -29.12
CA ASN A 56 -1.54 -9.89 -28.65
C ASN A 56 -1.94 -10.58 -27.36
N SER A 57 -1.44 -11.79 -27.11
CA SER A 57 -1.72 -12.53 -25.90
C SER A 57 -0.83 -12.09 -24.73
N ILE A 58 -1.39 -12.13 -23.52
CA ILE A 58 -0.73 -11.78 -22.26
C ILE A 58 -0.52 -13.07 -21.47
N ALA A 59 0.71 -13.58 -21.42
CA ALA A 59 1.04 -14.80 -20.69
C ALA A 59 1.43 -14.53 -19.23
N LYS A 60 2.10 -13.42 -18.96
CA LYS A 60 2.63 -13.06 -17.65
C LYS A 60 2.31 -11.62 -17.28
N VAL A 61 2.10 -11.37 -15.97
CA VAL A 61 1.82 -10.04 -15.43
C VAL A 61 2.60 -9.77 -14.16
N TYR A 62 2.94 -8.52 -13.91
CA TYR A 62 3.37 -8.03 -12.61
C TYR A 62 2.14 -7.66 -11.78
N VAL A 63 2.11 -8.05 -10.52
CA VAL A 63 0.95 -7.84 -9.64
C VAL A 63 1.33 -6.97 -8.46
N GLY A 64 0.71 -5.79 -8.36
CA GLY A 64 0.83 -4.92 -7.20
C GLY A 64 -0.05 -5.45 -6.05
N ILE A 65 0.55 -5.72 -4.90
CA ILE A 65 -0.16 -6.13 -3.70
C ILE A 65 -0.19 -5.00 -2.67
N GLY A 66 -1.39 -4.79 -2.11
CA GLY A 66 -1.66 -3.90 -0.99
C GLY A 66 -2.76 -4.48 -0.11
N GLY A 67 -3.24 -3.73 0.84
CA GLY A 67 -4.39 -4.10 1.66
C GLY A 67 -4.14 -4.04 3.16
N GLN A 68 -5.23 -4.11 3.91
CA GLN A 68 -5.27 -3.82 5.35
C GLN A 68 -4.38 -4.69 6.25
N SER A 69 -3.90 -5.83 5.78
CA SER A 69 -3.02 -6.70 6.56
C SER A 69 -1.53 -6.44 6.35
N LEU A 70 -1.19 -5.57 5.37
CA LEU A 70 0.18 -5.26 5.03
C LEU A 70 0.80 -4.34 6.08
N ARG A 71 1.92 -4.78 6.65
CA ARG A 71 2.68 -4.00 7.64
C ARG A 71 4.11 -4.47 7.71
N THR A 72 4.95 -3.70 8.40
CA THR A 72 6.32 -4.09 8.71
C THR A 72 6.45 -4.63 10.13
N VAL A 73 7.31 -5.64 10.28
CA VAL A 73 7.71 -6.21 11.56
C VAL A 73 9.24 -6.20 11.63
N LYS A 74 9.77 -5.60 12.69
CA LYS A 74 11.21 -5.60 12.96
C LYS A 74 11.64 -6.94 13.49
N ASN A 75 12.76 -7.46 13.00
CA ASN A 75 13.43 -8.63 13.54
C ASN A 75 14.94 -8.41 13.59
N ALA A 76 15.62 -9.11 14.48
CA ALA A 76 17.06 -9.06 14.58
C ALA A 76 17.62 -10.45 14.83
N VAL A 77 18.57 -10.85 14.01
CA VAL A 77 19.26 -12.14 14.11
C VAL A 77 20.73 -11.89 14.47
N SER A 78 21.23 -12.53 15.51
CA SER A 78 22.60 -12.33 16.00
C SER A 78 23.40 -13.61 15.92
N ARG A 79 24.66 -13.49 15.51
CA ARG A 79 25.66 -14.55 15.54
C ARG A 79 26.91 -14.09 16.28
N VAL A 80 27.47 -14.98 17.06
CA VAL A 80 28.76 -14.77 17.74
C VAL A 80 29.73 -15.78 17.16
N LEU A 81 30.85 -15.31 16.64
CA LEU A 81 31.94 -16.15 16.13
C LEU A 81 32.79 -16.65 17.30
N GLU A 82 33.38 -17.82 17.17
CA GLU A 82 34.26 -18.40 18.20
C GLU A 82 35.49 -17.50 18.41
N GLU A 83 36.07 -17.01 17.31
CA GLU A 83 37.17 -16.05 17.30
C GLU A 83 36.79 -14.83 16.49
N GLU A 84 37.51 -13.72 16.70
CA GLU A 84 37.38 -12.53 15.86
C GLU A 84 37.81 -12.87 14.43
N GLY A 85 36.94 -12.60 13.46
CA GLY A 85 37.15 -12.94 12.07
C GLY A 85 36.50 -11.96 11.12
N ILE A 86 36.78 -12.14 9.83
CA ILE A 86 36.16 -11.33 8.78
C ILE A 86 34.78 -11.87 8.48
N ILE A 87 33.78 -11.00 8.48
CA ILE A 87 32.40 -11.35 8.11
C ILE A 87 32.36 -11.72 6.63
N SER A 88 31.93 -12.95 6.35
CA SER A 88 31.78 -13.47 4.99
C SER A 88 30.35 -13.26 4.47
N GLN A 89 30.19 -13.36 3.13
CA GLN A 89 28.88 -13.31 2.49
C GLN A 89 28.00 -14.48 2.95
N GLU A 90 28.54 -15.69 3.11
CA GLU A 90 27.81 -16.88 3.55
C GLU A 90 27.21 -16.67 4.95
N LEU A 91 27.91 -15.95 5.83
CA LEU A 91 27.39 -15.64 7.17
C LEU A 91 26.24 -14.65 7.09
N VAL A 92 26.32 -13.65 6.21
CA VAL A 92 25.26 -12.68 5.98
C VAL A 92 24.01 -13.36 5.41
N ASP A 93 24.21 -14.25 4.43
CA ASP A 93 23.13 -15.03 3.81
C ASP A 93 22.45 -15.94 4.86
N ALA A 94 23.24 -16.65 5.68
CA ALA A 94 22.71 -17.50 6.74
C ALA A 94 21.88 -16.71 7.79
N ILE A 95 22.29 -15.49 8.13
CA ILE A 95 21.52 -14.59 9.01
C ILE A 95 20.22 -14.14 8.34
N SER A 96 20.26 -13.88 7.04
CA SER A 96 19.09 -13.50 6.24
C SER A 96 18.10 -14.66 6.12
N ASP A 97 18.59 -15.88 5.88
CA ASP A 97 17.75 -17.09 5.82
C ASP A 97 17.08 -17.36 7.17
N GLU A 98 17.82 -17.26 8.29
CA GLU A 98 17.24 -17.40 9.63
C GLU A 98 16.16 -16.34 9.91
N ASN A 99 16.31 -15.12 9.40
CA ASN A 99 15.27 -14.10 9.53
C ASN A 99 13.94 -14.54 8.88
N LEU A 100 13.98 -15.30 7.78
CA LEU A 100 12.78 -15.80 7.10
C LEU A 100 12.09 -16.94 7.85
N GLU A 101 12.82 -17.66 8.72
CA GLU A 101 12.30 -18.77 9.52
C GLU A 101 11.53 -18.32 10.78
N VAL A 102 11.46 -17.00 11.04
CA VAL A 102 10.76 -16.48 12.21
C VAL A 102 9.28 -16.88 12.17
N PRO A 103 8.75 -17.56 13.20
CA PRO A 103 7.37 -17.98 13.22
C PRO A 103 6.43 -16.77 13.33
N LEU A 104 5.63 -16.55 12.30
CA LEU A 104 4.62 -15.52 12.23
C LEU A 104 3.24 -16.19 12.23
N MET A 105 2.48 -16.04 13.32
CA MET A 105 1.11 -16.59 13.38
C MET A 105 0.24 -15.96 12.28
N ASP A 106 -0.32 -16.81 11.39
CA ASP A 106 -1.22 -16.43 10.28
C ASP A 106 -0.69 -15.33 9.33
N MET A 107 0.61 -15.04 9.38
CA MET A 107 1.26 -14.06 8.52
C MET A 107 2.34 -14.72 7.66
N SER A 108 2.57 -14.16 6.50
CA SER A 108 3.69 -14.54 5.61
C SER A 108 4.58 -13.33 5.38
N VAL A 109 5.88 -13.56 5.31
CA VAL A 109 6.83 -12.57 4.80
C VAL A 109 6.62 -12.48 3.30
N LEU A 110 6.34 -11.28 2.80
CA LEU A 110 6.21 -10.98 1.38
C LEU A 110 7.53 -10.47 0.80
N ASP A 111 8.25 -9.69 1.60
CA ASP A 111 9.52 -9.08 1.23
C ASP A 111 10.29 -8.69 2.49
N VAL A 112 11.60 -8.47 2.37
CA VAL A 112 12.48 -8.06 3.46
C VAL A 112 13.23 -6.80 3.05
N ALA A 113 13.00 -5.71 3.76
CA ALA A 113 13.80 -4.50 3.62
C ALA A 113 15.04 -4.57 4.54
N PRO A 114 16.25 -4.77 3.99
CA PRO A 114 17.46 -4.81 4.79
C PRO A 114 17.66 -3.47 5.50
N GLN A 115 18.10 -3.56 6.75
CA GLN A 115 18.47 -2.42 7.57
C GLN A 115 19.99 -2.43 7.78
N GLU A 116 20.49 -1.58 8.67
CA GLU A 116 21.91 -1.61 9.01
C GLU A 116 22.26 -2.86 9.82
N TYR A 117 23.42 -3.44 9.55
CA TYR A 117 24.02 -4.47 10.38
C TYR A 117 24.80 -3.84 11.54
N LYS A 118 24.84 -4.55 12.66
CA LYS A 118 25.68 -4.15 13.79
C LYS A 118 26.78 -5.20 13.98
N ILE A 119 28.04 -4.76 13.80
CA ILE A 119 29.24 -5.56 14.07
C ILE A 119 29.86 -5.06 15.36
N ASP A 120 29.86 -5.93 16.37
CA ASP A 120 30.16 -5.57 17.77
C ASP A 120 29.30 -4.37 18.22
N ASN A 121 29.84 -3.17 18.23
CA ASN A 121 29.12 -1.93 18.60
C ASN A 121 28.96 -0.93 17.46
N ASN A 122 29.43 -1.26 16.26
CA ASN A 122 29.42 -0.36 15.11
C ASN A 122 28.33 -0.73 14.12
N LEU A 123 27.58 0.26 13.64
CA LEU A 123 26.61 0.10 12.56
C LEU A 123 27.33 0.15 11.21
N GLN A 124 26.97 -0.79 10.33
CA GLN A 124 27.49 -0.93 8.98
C GLN A 124 26.34 -1.15 8.00
N ALA A 125 26.37 -0.44 6.87
CA ALA A 125 25.43 -0.67 5.79
C ALA A 125 25.78 -1.97 5.01
N ASP A 126 27.08 -2.18 4.81
CA ASP A 126 27.65 -3.39 4.22
C ASP A 126 28.57 -4.06 5.24
N PRO A 127 28.22 -5.23 5.76
CA PRO A 127 28.99 -5.94 6.77
C PRO A 127 30.11 -6.81 6.19
N VAL A 128 30.09 -7.13 4.88
CA VAL A 128 31.03 -8.09 4.26
C VAL A 128 32.45 -7.51 4.25
N GLY A 129 33.43 -8.30 4.67
CA GLY A 129 34.82 -7.88 4.77
C GLY A 129 35.19 -7.14 6.04
N VAL A 130 34.23 -6.80 6.93
CA VAL A 130 34.48 -6.15 8.21
C VAL A 130 34.90 -7.19 9.24
N ALA A 131 35.93 -6.89 10.03
CA ALA A 131 36.36 -7.75 11.14
C ALA A 131 35.49 -7.51 12.37
N GLY A 132 35.13 -8.60 13.08
CA GLY A 132 34.35 -8.54 14.29
C GLY A 132 34.12 -9.93 14.90
N LYS A 133 33.64 -9.92 16.12
CA LYS A 133 33.31 -11.15 16.88
C LYS A 133 31.79 -11.42 16.92
N ARG A 134 30.98 -10.35 16.86
CA ARG A 134 29.51 -10.46 16.86
C ARG A 134 28.94 -9.68 15.69
N ILE A 135 28.07 -10.33 14.94
CA ILE A 135 27.24 -9.68 13.94
C ILE A 135 25.77 -9.78 14.33
N THR A 136 25.03 -8.68 14.17
CA THR A 136 23.57 -8.63 14.27
C THR A 136 23.02 -8.04 12.99
N GLY A 137 22.27 -8.83 12.24
CA GLY A 137 21.45 -8.35 11.13
C GLY A 137 20.14 -7.79 11.67
N ASN A 138 19.83 -6.55 11.33
CA ASN A 138 18.52 -5.97 11.59
C ASN A 138 17.71 -6.03 10.30
N PHE A 139 16.46 -6.47 10.41
CA PHE A 139 15.57 -6.66 9.27
C PHE A 139 14.24 -5.97 9.52
N LEU A 140 13.65 -5.47 8.47
CA LEU A 140 12.29 -4.98 8.42
C LEU A 140 11.49 -5.89 7.50
N ASN A 141 10.83 -6.89 8.08
CA ASN A 141 10.02 -7.85 7.31
C ASN A 141 8.69 -7.20 6.93
N ILE A 142 8.38 -7.20 5.65
CA ILE A 142 7.09 -6.76 5.11
C ILE A 142 6.19 -7.99 5.11
N VAL A 143 5.16 -7.95 5.94
CA VAL A 143 4.30 -9.09 6.19
C VAL A 143 2.85 -8.78 5.86
N ALA A 144 2.11 -9.81 5.47
CA ALA A 144 0.67 -9.76 5.34
C ALA A 144 0.05 -11.09 5.78
N ARG A 145 -1.28 -11.16 5.92
CA ARG A 145 -1.96 -12.43 6.20
C ARG A 145 -1.59 -13.47 5.14
N ALA A 146 -1.28 -14.68 5.57
CA ALA A 146 -0.91 -15.79 4.66
C ALA A 146 -1.99 -16.07 3.60
N SER A 147 -3.27 -15.85 3.94
CA SER A 147 -4.39 -15.97 3.00
C SER A 147 -4.33 -14.98 1.84
N LEU A 148 -3.71 -13.80 2.01
CA LEU A 148 -3.63 -12.78 0.95
C LEU A 148 -2.87 -13.33 -0.25
N LYS A 149 -1.64 -13.80 -0.04
CA LYS A 149 -0.80 -14.37 -1.09
C LYS A 149 -1.45 -15.61 -1.70
N LYS A 150 -1.94 -16.53 -0.85
CA LYS A 150 -2.59 -17.76 -1.30
C LYS A 150 -3.83 -17.51 -2.17
N ASN A 151 -4.73 -16.61 -1.75
CA ASN A 151 -5.93 -16.30 -2.51
C ASN A 151 -5.61 -15.62 -3.84
N LEU A 152 -4.58 -14.75 -3.83
CA LEU A 152 -4.08 -14.12 -5.04
C LEU A 152 -3.57 -15.17 -6.04
N GLU A 153 -2.64 -16.03 -5.63
CA GLU A 153 -2.05 -17.08 -6.47
C GLU A 153 -3.14 -17.98 -7.05
N HIS A 154 -4.10 -18.45 -6.24
CA HIS A 154 -5.23 -19.25 -6.71
C HIS A 154 -6.13 -18.52 -7.72
N SER A 155 -6.37 -17.21 -7.53
CA SER A 155 -7.17 -16.43 -8.48
C SER A 155 -6.50 -16.32 -9.84
N PHE A 156 -5.18 -16.12 -9.87
CA PHE A 156 -4.39 -16.05 -11.11
C PHE A 156 -4.23 -17.42 -11.78
N GLU A 157 -4.06 -18.49 -10.99
CA GLU A 157 -4.03 -19.86 -11.49
C GLU A 157 -5.35 -20.23 -12.19
N GLN A 158 -6.50 -19.91 -11.58
CA GLN A 158 -7.81 -20.11 -12.21
C GLN A 158 -8.03 -19.25 -13.45
N ALA A 159 -7.51 -18.03 -13.47
CA ALA A 159 -7.54 -17.16 -14.63
C ALA A 159 -6.54 -17.59 -15.74
N LYS A 160 -5.67 -18.57 -15.47
CA LYS A 160 -4.61 -19.08 -16.37
C LYS A 160 -3.63 -18.00 -16.82
N VAL A 161 -3.30 -17.08 -15.93
CA VAL A 161 -2.30 -16.03 -16.15
C VAL A 161 -1.16 -16.24 -15.17
N GLU A 162 0.07 -16.26 -15.67
CA GLU A 162 1.26 -16.44 -14.84
C GLU A 162 1.62 -15.12 -14.15
N ILE A 163 1.90 -15.17 -12.85
CA ILE A 163 2.47 -14.04 -12.11
C ILE A 163 3.98 -14.03 -12.37
N ALA A 164 4.47 -12.98 -13.02
CA ALA A 164 5.90 -12.79 -13.25
C ALA A 164 6.61 -12.37 -11.96
N ASP A 165 6.00 -11.46 -11.20
CA ASP A 165 6.50 -11.02 -9.91
C ASP A 165 5.39 -10.33 -9.11
N LEU A 166 5.56 -10.29 -7.77
CA LEU A 166 4.69 -9.61 -6.82
C LEU A 166 5.36 -8.33 -6.30
N LEU A 167 4.76 -7.20 -6.55
CA LEU A 167 5.27 -5.90 -6.14
C LEU A 167 4.48 -5.40 -4.92
N ILE A 168 5.17 -4.93 -3.90
CA ILE A 168 4.54 -4.24 -2.77
C ILE A 168 4.09 -2.86 -3.25
N ALA A 169 2.80 -2.68 -3.46
CA ALA A 169 2.24 -1.47 -4.08
C ALA A 169 2.65 -0.16 -3.38
N PRO A 170 2.68 -0.05 -2.04
CA PRO A 170 3.18 1.14 -1.36
C PRO A 170 4.65 1.46 -1.65
N ILE A 171 5.51 0.45 -1.82
CA ILE A 171 6.93 0.67 -2.17
C ILE A 171 7.04 1.15 -3.62
N ALA A 172 6.29 0.52 -4.52
CA ALA A 172 6.26 0.96 -5.92
C ALA A 172 5.74 2.41 -6.04
N LEU A 173 4.71 2.79 -5.26
CA LEU A 173 4.22 4.16 -5.19
C LEU A 173 5.30 5.13 -4.69
N ALA A 174 5.98 4.79 -3.59
CA ALA A 174 7.03 5.62 -3.03
C ALA A 174 8.17 5.87 -4.05
N ASN A 175 8.58 4.82 -4.77
CA ASN A 175 9.59 4.94 -5.82
C ASN A 175 9.14 5.80 -7.02
N ALA A 176 7.82 5.91 -7.24
CA ALA A 176 7.27 6.72 -8.33
C ALA A 176 7.11 8.21 -7.96
N VAL A 177 6.86 8.52 -6.67
CA VAL A 177 6.49 9.89 -6.25
C VAL A 177 7.55 10.58 -5.39
N LEU A 178 8.37 9.84 -4.64
CA LEU A 178 9.40 10.42 -3.78
C LEU A 178 10.72 10.59 -4.52
N THR A 179 11.41 11.67 -4.22
CA THR A 179 12.77 11.89 -4.70
C THR A 179 13.79 11.20 -3.77
N GLU A 180 14.97 10.89 -4.30
CA GLU A 180 16.09 10.36 -3.47
C GLU A 180 16.46 11.31 -2.31
N SER A 181 16.34 12.62 -2.51
CA SER A 181 16.64 13.62 -1.48
C SER A 181 15.66 13.53 -0.32
N GLU A 182 14.36 13.35 -0.59
CA GLU A 182 13.33 13.19 0.43
C GLU A 182 13.52 11.88 1.20
N MET A 183 13.71 10.76 0.50
CA MET A 183 13.97 9.46 1.13
C MET A 183 15.25 9.46 1.97
N ARG A 184 16.30 10.19 1.54
CA ARG A 184 17.55 10.31 2.28
C ARG A 184 17.38 11.17 3.53
N SER A 185 16.75 12.35 3.38
CA SER A 185 16.56 13.31 4.49
C SER A 185 15.60 12.77 5.55
N GLY A 186 14.68 11.96 5.15
CA GLY A 186 13.60 11.38 5.95
C GLY A 186 12.26 12.01 5.62
N CYS A 187 11.32 11.16 5.25
CA CYS A 187 9.95 11.56 4.91
C CYS A 187 8.95 10.48 5.30
N ALA A 188 7.70 10.88 5.45
CA ALA A 188 6.55 9.99 5.53
C ALA A 188 5.70 10.22 4.27
N LEU A 189 5.37 9.13 3.58
CA LEU A 189 4.39 9.11 2.50
C LEU A 189 3.08 8.56 3.05
N VAL A 190 2.03 9.36 2.94
CA VAL A 190 0.68 8.97 3.31
C VAL A 190 -0.16 8.91 2.05
N ASP A 191 -0.69 7.73 1.75
CA ASP A 191 -1.55 7.47 0.60
C ASP A 191 -2.99 7.25 1.07
N PHE A 192 -3.85 8.23 0.80
CA PHE A 192 -5.26 8.18 1.15
C PHE A 192 -6.06 7.50 0.05
N GLY A 193 -6.36 6.22 0.25
CA GLY A 193 -7.20 5.45 -0.67
C GLY A 193 -8.70 5.52 -0.32
N ALA A 194 -9.50 4.81 -1.09
CA ALA A 194 -10.93 4.71 -0.85
C ALA A 194 -11.26 3.91 0.43
N ASP A 195 -10.66 2.72 0.59
CA ASP A 195 -10.92 1.81 1.71
C ASP A 195 -9.81 1.78 2.76
N THR A 196 -8.62 2.25 2.41
CA THR A 196 -7.43 2.16 3.26
C THR A 196 -6.57 3.41 3.13
N THR A 197 -5.88 3.76 4.20
CA THR A 197 -4.81 4.76 4.19
C THR A 197 -3.49 4.05 4.48
N THR A 198 -2.49 4.24 3.63
CA THR A 198 -1.18 3.62 3.77
C THR A 198 -0.17 4.65 4.24
N VAL A 199 0.62 4.28 5.23
CA VAL A 199 1.73 5.10 5.74
C VAL A 199 3.04 4.37 5.52
N SER A 200 3.99 5.02 4.87
CA SER A 200 5.36 4.52 4.73
C SER A 200 6.37 5.60 5.10
N VAL A 201 7.37 5.24 5.89
CA VAL A 201 8.40 6.15 6.40
C VAL A 201 9.76 5.73 5.87
N TYR A 202 10.49 6.69 5.32
CA TYR A 202 11.83 6.49 4.78
C TYR A 202 12.85 7.36 5.52
N LYS A 203 14.07 6.85 5.64
CA LYS A 203 15.24 7.56 6.15
C LYS A 203 16.50 6.90 5.62
N ASN A 204 17.47 7.71 5.17
CA ASN A 204 18.71 7.23 4.56
C ASN A 204 18.48 6.32 3.34
N ASN A 205 17.44 6.61 2.52
CA ASN A 205 16.97 5.79 1.40
C ASN A 205 16.48 4.38 1.79
N ILE A 206 16.18 4.15 3.06
CA ILE A 206 15.73 2.85 3.57
C ILE A 206 14.32 3.01 4.12
N LEU A 207 13.44 2.04 3.78
CA LEU A 207 12.14 1.91 4.41
C LEU A 207 12.31 1.62 5.91
N ARG A 208 11.70 2.41 6.77
CA ARG A 208 11.76 2.27 8.23
C ARG A 208 10.47 1.79 8.87
N PHE A 209 9.36 2.05 8.18
CA PHE A 209 8.03 1.66 8.64
C PHE A 209 7.07 1.61 7.46
N LEU A 210 6.14 0.66 7.50
CA LEU A 210 5.00 0.59 6.59
C LEU A 210 3.83 -0.02 7.35
N SER A 211 2.67 0.62 7.23
CA SER A 211 1.41 0.12 7.78
C SER A 211 0.25 0.56 6.91
N VAL A 212 -0.79 -0.25 6.88
CA VAL A 212 -2.04 0.06 6.18
C VAL A 212 -3.18 0.13 7.19
N LEU A 213 -3.76 1.31 7.32
CA LEU A 213 -4.93 1.55 8.13
C LEU A 213 -6.19 1.17 7.36
N PRO A 214 -7.16 0.47 7.97
CA PRO A 214 -8.40 0.06 7.30
C PRO A 214 -9.46 1.19 7.26
N LEU A 215 -9.01 2.42 7.08
CA LEU A 215 -9.81 3.65 6.99
C LEU A 215 -9.43 4.40 5.72
N GLY A 216 -10.41 4.96 5.03
CA GLY A 216 -10.22 5.73 3.81
C GLY A 216 -11.47 6.53 3.43
N GLY A 217 -11.50 7.08 2.24
CA GLY A 217 -12.58 7.95 1.75
C GLY A 217 -13.98 7.35 1.81
N ASN A 218 -14.11 6.03 1.67
CA ASN A 218 -15.40 5.34 1.81
C ASN A 218 -15.95 5.36 3.25
N ASN A 219 -15.12 5.57 4.26
CA ASN A 219 -15.60 5.78 5.62
C ASN A 219 -16.31 7.12 5.74
N ILE A 220 -15.78 8.18 5.12
CA ILE A 220 -16.43 9.50 5.05
C ILE A 220 -17.79 9.36 4.33
N THR A 221 -17.82 8.69 3.18
CA THR A 221 -19.05 8.47 2.40
C THR A 221 -20.13 7.78 3.25
N ARG A 222 -19.76 6.73 3.98
CA ARG A 222 -20.70 6.04 4.88
C ARG A 222 -21.22 6.91 6.01
N ASP A 223 -20.40 7.78 6.57
CA ASP A 223 -20.85 8.69 7.63
C ASP A 223 -21.87 9.70 7.08
N ILE A 224 -21.66 10.17 5.84
CA ILE A 224 -22.63 11.06 5.16
C ILE A 224 -23.97 10.36 4.94
N THR A 225 -24.03 9.04 4.77
CA THR A 225 -25.32 8.31 4.64
C THR A 225 -26.21 8.46 5.88
N ALA A 226 -25.67 8.86 7.04
CA ALA A 226 -26.46 9.19 8.21
C ALA A 226 -27.45 10.35 7.98
N LEU A 227 -27.23 11.15 6.93
CA LEU A 227 -28.17 12.17 6.46
C LEU A 227 -29.35 11.59 5.64
N GLN A 228 -29.61 10.29 5.77
CA GLN A 228 -30.71 9.55 5.15
C GLN A 228 -30.67 9.55 3.62
N MET A 229 -29.55 9.18 3.05
CA MET A 229 -29.33 9.04 1.62
C MET A 229 -28.61 7.74 1.26
N GLU A 230 -28.64 7.37 0.00
CA GLU A 230 -27.92 6.23 -0.56
C GLU A 230 -26.40 6.55 -0.67
N GLU A 231 -25.56 5.49 -0.62
CA GLU A 231 -24.10 5.64 -0.64
C GLU A 231 -23.60 6.35 -1.91
N ALA A 232 -24.25 6.12 -3.05
CA ALA A 232 -23.91 6.78 -4.30
C ALA A 232 -24.15 8.30 -4.26
N GLU A 233 -25.24 8.73 -3.62
CA GLU A 233 -25.57 10.14 -3.44
C GLU A 233 -24.62 10.80 -2.42
N ALA A 234 -24.33 10.12 -1.33
CA ALA A 234 -23.34 10.54 -0.33
C ALA A 234 -21.94 10.76 -0.95
N GLU A 235 -21.51 9.84 -1.83
CA GLU A 235 -20.25 9.98 -2.54
C GLU A 235 -20.23 11.21 -3.47
N GLN A 236 -21.34 11.46 -4.18
CA GLN A 236 -21.45 12.65 -5.03
C GLN A 236 -21.42 13.94 -4.19
N LEU A 237 -22.07 13.98 -3.05
CA LEU A 237 -22.03 15.14 -2.14
C LEU A 237 -20.62 15.39 -1.63
N LYS A 238 -19.95 14.35 -1.15
CA LYS A 238 -18.54 14.42 -0.70
C LYS A 238 -17.63 15.01 -1.78
N LEU A 239 -17.75 14.50 -3.02
CA LEU A 239 -16.88 14.93 -4.13
C LEU A 239 -17.19 16.36 -4.61
N LYS A 240 -18.45 16.80 -4.52
CA LYS A 240 -18.88 18.09 -5.06
C LYS A 240 -18.80 19.23 -4.05
N TYR A 241 -19.10 18.96 -2.81
CA TYR A 241 -19.28 19.99 -1.78
C TYR A 241 -18.37 19.79 -0.54
N GLY A 242 -17.65 18.66 -0.46
CA GLY A 242 -16.78 18.38 0.68
C GLY A 242 -15.56 19.32 0.69
N ASP A 243 -15.38 20.03 1.80
CA ASP A 243 -14.25 20.92 2.03
C ASP A 243 -13.87 20.89 3.50
N MET A 244 -12.69 20.36 3.83
CA MET A 244 -12.17 20.33 5.21
C MET A 244 -11.69 21.69 5.72
N LEU A 245 -11.57 22.68 4.84
CA LEU A 245 -11.22 24.05 5.21
C LEU A 245 -12.43 24.98 5.14
N TYR A 246 -13.64 24.39 5.09
CA TYR A 246 -14.87 25.17 5.06
C TYR A 246 -15.01 25.97 6.35
N GLU A 247 -15.05 27.30 6.21
CA GLU A 247 -15.38 28.22 7.29
C GLU A 247 -16.80 28.75 7.02
N GLU A 248 -17.66 28.61 8.02
CA GLU A 248 -19.01 29.14 7.91
C GLU A 248 -18.94 30.69 7.88
N GLU A 249 -19.40 31.27 6.76
CA GLU A 249 -19.57 32.72 6.70
C GLU A 249 -20.69 33.16 7.63
N GLU A 250 -20.48 34.23 8.43
CA GLU A 250 -21.51 34.85 9.26
C GLU A 250 -22.58 35.51 8.36
N THR A 251 -23.41 34.68 7.70
CA THR A 251 -24.53 35.13 6.87
C THR A 251 -25.85 34.79 7.55
N GLU A 252 -26.90 35.59 7.31
CA GLU A 252 -28.23 35.35 7.87
C GLU A 252 -28.89 34.04 7.40
N THR A 253 -28.38 33.45 6.31
CA THR A 253 -28.87 32.18 5.75
C THR A 253 -27.69 31.23 5.53
N PRO A 254 -27.72 29.99 6.10
CA PRO A 254 -26.67 29.00 5.88
C PRO A 254 -26.61 28.60 4.42
N ALA A 255 -25.38 28.34 3.93
CA ALA A 255 -25.17 27.78 2.63
C ALA A 255 -25.70 26.34 2.59
N VAL A 256 -26.42 25.96 1.53
CA VAL A 256 -27.05 24.66 1.40
C VAL A 256 -26.66 23.98 0.08
N CYS A 257 -26.52 22.66 0.12
CA CYS A 257 -26.50 21.83 -1.08
C CYS A 257 -27.88 21.20 -1.29
N THR A 258 -28.35 21.19 -2.53
CA THR A 258 -29.64 20.60 -2.90
C THR A 258 -29.41 19.24 -3.53
N LEU A 259 -30.11 18.23 -3.05
CA LEU A 259 -30.12 16.86 -3.52
C LEU A 259 -31.02 16.71 -4.75
N GLU A 260 -30.88 15.61 -5.50
CA GLU A 260 -31.70 15.33 -6.67
C GLU A 260 -33.20 15.17 -6.34
N ASP A 261 -33.50 14.73 -5.12
CA ASP A 261 -34.88 14.59 -4.60
C ASP A 261 -35.49 15.90 -4.09
N GLY A 262 -34.75 17.00 -4.16
CA GLY A 262 -35.18 18.33 -3.73
C GLY A 262 -34.95 18.65 -2.25
N ARG A 263 -34.40 17.73 -1.47
CA ARG A 263 -33.96 18.02 -0.07
C ARG A 263 -32.76 18.97 -0.10
N SER A 264 -32.64 19.78 0.92
CA SER A 264 -31.49 20.67 1.14
C SER A 264 -30.76 20.27 2.41
N ILE A 265 -29.44 20.25 2.36
CA ILE A 265 -28.55 19.96 3.47
C ILE A 265 -27.67 21.17 3.67
N GLU A 266 -27.51 21.63 4.90
CA GLU A 266 -26.58 22.71 5.25
C GLU A 266 -25.13 22.24 5.03
N LEU A 267 -24.32 23.08 4.40
CA LEU A 267 -22.91 22.73 4.07
C LEU A 267 -22.06 22.54 5.32
N ASN A 268 -22.33 23.29 6.40
CA ASN A 268 -21.68 23.10 7.69
C ASN A 268 -21.89 21.67 8.22
N VAL A 269 -23.14 21.16 8.19
CA VAL A 269 -23.45 19.80 8.65
C VAL A 269 -22.71 18.73 7.82
N LEU A 270 -22.66 18.93 6.50
CA LEU A 270 -21.92 18.01 5.62
C LEU A 270 -20.42 18.05 5.93
N ASN A 271 -19.85 19.25 6.04
CA ASN A 271 -18.41 19.41 6.24
C ASN A 271 -17.97 19.02 7.66
N ASP A 272 -18.79 19.21 8.67
CA ASP A 272 -18.54 18.71 10.03
C ASP A 272 -18.40 17.17 10.06
N ILE A 273 -19.24 16.45 9.31
CA ILE A 273 -19.14 14.98 9.19
C ILE A 273 -17.85 14.58 8.49
N ILE A 274 -17.50 15.28 7.40
CA ILE A 274 -16.27 15.01 6.63
C ILE A 274 -15.04 15.26 7.50
N ASP A 275 -15.01 16.39 8.19
CA ASP A 275 -13.90 16.84 9.02
C ASP A 275 -13.66 15.88 10.19
N ALA A 276 -14.71 15.52 10.93
CA ALA A 276 -14.62 14.58 12.04
C ALA A 276 -14.01 13.23 11.62
N ARG A 277 -14.39 12.69 10.45
CA ARG A 277 -13.81 11.44 9.95
C ARG A 277 -12.41 11.61 9.43
N ALA A 278 -12.12 12.71 8.76
CA ALA A 278 -10.80 13.02 8.26
C ALA A 278 -9.79 13.22 9.40
N GLU A 279 -10.18 13.92 10.46
CA GLU A 279 -9.39 14.05 11.69
C GLU A 279 -9.10 12.70 12.33
N GLU A 280 -10.08 11.78 12.39
CA GLU A 280 -9.86 10.43 12.90
C GLU A 280 -8.83 9.68 12.06
N ILE A 281 -8.93 9.75 10.72
CA ILE A 281 -7.95 9.11 9.83
C ILE A 281 -6.55 9.68 10.08
N LEU A 282 -6.43 11.02 10.14
CA LEU A 282 -5.15 11.70 10.39
C LEU A 282 -4.59 11.35 11.77
N ALA A 283 -5.42 11.33 12.80
CA ALA A 283 -4.99 10.94 14.15
C ALA A 283 -4.43 9.50 14.18
N ASN A 284 -5.04 8.58 13.43
CA ASN A 284 -4.54 7.21 13.33
C ASN A 284 -3.25 7.08 12.50
N VAL A 285 -2.97 8.02 11.60
CA VAL A 285 -1.69 8.08 10.86
C VAL A 285 -0.52 8.43 11.79
N TRP A 286 -0.76 9.26 12.83
CA TRP A 286 0.28 9.76 13.73
C TRP A 286 0.44 8.95 15.03
N ASN A 287 -0.48 8.05 15.35
CA ASN A 287 -0.42 7.18 16.53
C ASN A 287 0.11 5.77 16.19
#